data_499e283c32393f680ad39569209a3f16
#
_entry.id   499e283c32393f680ad39569209a3f16
#
_cell.length_a   1.000
_cell.length_b   1.000
_cell.length_c   1.000
_cell.angle_alpha   90.00
_cell.angle_beta   90.00
_cell.angle_gamma   90.00
#
_symmetry.space_group_name_H-M   'P 1'
#
loop_
_entity.id
_entity.type
_entity.pdbx_description
1 polymer ?
#
loop_
_entity_poly.entity_id
_entity_poly.type
_entity_poly.pdbx_seq_one_letter_code
_entity_poly.pdbx_strand_id
1 'polypeptide(L)'
;TWAHYNGKIEALRLWNRALDLTADLDALRETSPPAEPSGGTLSEGLLGWWDFSRGIDTEDVFDASIHGHHGRTHQLPARGVTGARWTGEVQSWRDAPEQYAAIHFHDDDLIDAHWDTDFTYRVPDDLSSGVYAARLRQGDPLGAEHVVFFVRPPRQSVYTKRAAPVAFLAPTASYLAYANYRLRLRPNPVLGSGEPKSVNDVYLRDHPELGSSLYDTHSDWSGVHVSSRH
;
A
#
# COMPACT_ATOMS: atom_id res chain seq x y z
N THR A 1 18.44 10.50 -8.30
CA THR A 1 17.53 9.46 -7.78
C THR A 1 17.66 9.49 -6.26
N TRP A 2 16.62 9.81 -5.55
CA TRP A 2 16.60 9.69 -4.09
C TRP A 2 16.55 8.20 -3.77
N ALA A 3 17.48 7.72 -2.94
CA ALA A 3 17.41 6.35 -2.45
C ALA A 3 16.35 6.33 -1.32
N HIS A 4 15.24 5.64 -1.55
CA HIS A 4 14.25 5.40 -0.53
C HIS A 4 14.74 4.28 0.42
N TYR A 5 14.29 4.33 1.66
CA TYR A 5 14.61 3.29 2.63
C TYR A 5 13.80 2.02 2.31
N ASN A 6 14.47 0.87 2.39
CA ASN A 6 13.87 -0.44 2.19
C ASN A 6 14.15 -1.27 3.46
N GLY A 7 13.12 -1.58 4.23
CA GLY A 7 13.27 -2.31 5.48
C GLY A 7 12.26 -1.92 6.55
N LYS A 8 12.38 -2.56 7.70
CA LYS A 8 11.51 -2.36 8.86
C LYS A 8 12.02 -1.24 9.77
N ILE A 9 11.09 -0.41 10.23
CA ILE A 9 11.33 0.58 11.28
C ILE A 9 10.33 0.32 12.41
N GLU A 10 10.83 0.35 13.65
CA GLU A 10 10.06 0.25 14.88
C GLU A 10 10.54 1.27 15.90
N ALA A 11 9.65 1.75 16.77
CA ALA A 11 9.94 2.63 17.88
C ALA A 11 10.83 3.85 17.51
N LEU A 12 10.46 4.53 16.41
CA LEU A 12 11.15 5.73 15.96
C LEU A 12 11.09 6.82 17.04
N ARG A 13 12.27 7.37 17.39
CA ARG A 13 12.39 8.43 18.39
C ARG A 13 13.31 9.54 17.92
N LEU A 14 13.01 10.75 18.34
CA LEU A 14 13.79 11.95 18.01
C LEU A 14 14.08 12.76 19.27
N TRP A 15 15.32 13.19 19.42
CA TRP A 15 15.77 14.06 20.51
C TRP A 15 16.40 15.34 19.96
N ASN A 16 16.32 16.41 20.77
CA ASN A 16 17.02 17.68 20.50
C ASN A 16 18.46 17.73 21.08
N ARG A 17 18.96 16.60 21.60
CA ARG A 17 20.29 16.43 22.14
C ARG A 17 20.97 15.18 21.60
N ALA A 18 22.29 15.14 21.65
CA ALA A 18 23.02 13.90 21.47
C ALA A 18 22.80 12.97 22.67
N LEU A 19 22.55 11.68 22.38
CA LEU A 19 22.43 10.65 23.41
C LEU A 19 23.80 10.10 23.77
N ASP A 20 23.99 9.77 25.04
CA ASP A 20 25.14 8.99 25.48
C ASP A 20 24.86 7.51 25.27
N LEU A 21 25.48 6.91 24.22
CA LEU A 21 25.28 5.53 23.85
C LEU A 21 25.69 4.52 24.94
N THR A 22 26.46 4.96 25.96
CA THR A 22 26.82 4.11 27.08
C THR A 22 25.79 4.19 28.21
N ALA A 23 25.42 5.43 28.59
CA ALA A 23 24.48 5.67 29.68
C ALA A 23 23.03 5.43 29.29
N ASP A 24 22.65 5.70 28.02
CA ASP A 24 21.28 5.62 27.53
C ASP A 24 20.97 4.28 26.81
N LEU A 25 21.95 3.34 26.72
CA LEU A 25 21.84 2.13 25.90
C LEU A 25 20.63 1.24 26.25
N ASP A 26 20.42 0.99 27.54
CA ASP A 26 19.33 0.11 27.99
C ASP A 26 17.97 0.74 27.71
N ALA A 27 17.87 2.03 27.87
CA ALA A 27 16.67 2.77 27.57
C ALA A 27 16.43 2.90 26.05
N LEU A 28 17.48 2.88 25.22
CA LEU A 28 17.36 2.82 23.75
C LEU A 28 16.87 1.45 23.25
N ARG A 29 17.06 0.39 24.03
CA ARG A 29 16.54 -0.95 23.72
C ARG A 29 15.07 -1.10 24.06
N GLU A 30 14.52 -0.22 24.88
CA GLU A 30 13.07 -0.24 25.16
C GLU A 30 12.29 0.13 23.90
N THR A 31 11.40 -0.75 23.50
CA THR A 31 10.57 -0.57 22.29
C THR A 31 9.13 -0.17 22.60
N SER A 32 8.76 -0.25 23.89
CA SER A 32 7.41 0.17 24.34
C SER A 32 7.45 1.62 24.78
N PRO A 33 6.58 2.49 24.26
CA PRO A 33 6.42 3.82 24.83
C PRO A 33 5.91 3.70 26.28
N PRO A 34 6.35 4.57 27.19
CA PRO A 34 5.85 4.58 28.55
C PRO A 34 4.34 4.85 28.54
N ALA A 35 3.61 4.19 29.43
CA ALA A 35 2.17 4.37 29.56
C ALA A 35 1.78 5.82 29.95
N GLU A 36 2.69 6.49 30.66
CA GLU A 36 2.59 7.91 31.00
C GLU A 36 3.91 8.60 30.63
N PRO A 37 3.88 9.88 30.24
CA PRO A 37 5.08 10.66 30.00
C PRO A 37 5.91 10.77 31.29
N SER A 38 6.75 9.80 31.54
CA SER A 38 7.53 9.76 32.78
C SER A 38 8.81 10.56 32.63
N GLY A 39 9.14 11.36 33.63
CA GLY A 39 10.33 12.22 33.68
C GLY A 39 11.63 11.46 33.94
N GLY A 40 11.91 10.41 33.18
CA GLY A 40 13.20 9.73 33.17
C GLY A 40 14.22 10.46 32.28
N THR A 41 15.52 10.09 32.40
CA THR A 41 16.62 10.68 31.61
C THR A 41 16.41 10.66 30.11
N LEU A 42 15.64 9.71 29.58
CA LEU A 42 15.28 9.64 28.16
C LEU A 42 14.18 10.63 27.74
N SER A 43 13.35 11.09 28.66
CA SER A 43 12.34 12.11 28.36
C SER A 43 12.96 13.50 28.21
N GLU A 44 14.15 13.71 28.75
CA GLU A 44 14.90 14.97 28.61
C GLU A 44 15.36 15.17 27.17
N GLY A 45 14.77 16.16 26.51
CA GLY A 45 15.06 16.48 25.13
C GLY A 45 14.35 15.57 24.10
N LEU A 46 13.47 14.66 24.50
CA LEU A 46 12.66 13.85 23.59
C LEU A 46 11.65 14.76 22.88
N LEU A 47 11.73 14.82 21.55
CA LEU A 47 10.83 15.57 20.69
C LEU A 47 9.68 14.73 20.15
N GLY A 48 9.87 13.43 20.00
CA GLY A 48 8.84 12.52 19.52
C GLY A 48 9.22 11.06 19.74
N TRP A 49 8.19 10.23 19.98
CA TRP A 49 8.28 8.79 20.03
C TRP A 49 7.06 8.18 19.36
N TRP A 50 7.23 7.72 18.13
CA TRP A 50 6.14 7.22 17.33
C TRP A 50 5.87 5.74 17.60
N ASP A 51 4.66 5.48 18.14
CA ASP A 51 4.16 4.15 18.50
C ASP A 51 3.39 3.56 17.31
N PHE A 52 4.03 2.68 16.57
CA PHE A 52 3.44 2.05 15.39
C PHE A 52 2.51 0.88 15.71
N SER A 53 2.39 0.48 16.98
CA SER A 53 1.40 -0.49 17.43
C SER A 53 -0.03 0.08 17.48
N ARG A 54 -0.17 1.41 17.40
CA ARG A 54 -1.45 2.12 17.43
C ARG A 54 -1.91 2.44 16.02
N GLY A 55 -3.22 2.29 15.78
CA GLY A 55 -3.83 2.59 14.48
C GLY A 55 -3.24 1.79 13.32
N ILE A 56 -2.91 0.51 13.52
CA ILE A 56 -2.28 -0.36 12.52
C ILE A 56 -3.11 -0.45 11.23
N ASP A 57 -4.43 -0.34 11.33
CA ASP A 57 -5.38 -0.37 10.22
C ASP A 57 -5.64 1.00 9.59
N THR A 58 -4.86 2.01 9.95
CA THR A 58 -4.94 3.38 9.43
C THR A 58 -3.61 3.82 8.85
N GLU A 59 -3.57 4.99 8.23
CA GLU A 59 -2.33 5.65 7.82
C GLU A 59 -1.74 6.54 8.93
N ASP A 60 -2.47 6.74 10.03
CA ASP A 60 -2.04 7.63 11.11
C ASP A 60 -0.91 7.00 11.92
N VAL A 61 0.03 7.83 12.33
CA VAL A 61 1.19 7.48 13.15
C VAL A 61 1.16 8.30 14.41
N PHE A 62 0.98 7.63 15.55
CA PHE A 62 0.78 8.30 16.83
C PHE A 62 2.09 8.56 17.55
N ASP A 63 2.36 9.82 17.85
CA ASP A 63 3.41 10.21 18.77
C ASP A 63 2.94 10.01 20.22
N ALA A 64 3.65 9.18 20.95
CA ALA A 64 3.42 8.88 22.36
C ALA A 64 4.15 9.85 23.31
N SER A 65 4.92 10.80 22.78
CA SER A 65 5.54 11.86 23.59
C SER A 65 4.50 12.90 24.05
N ILE A 66 4.91 13.76 24.98
CA ILE A 66 4.10 14.88 25.47
C ILE A 66 3.79 15.94 24.39
N HIS A 67 4.53 15.91 23.27
CA HIS A 67 4.42 16.92 22.21
C HIS A 67 3.31 16.65 21.22
N GLY A 68 2.91 15.36 21.06
CA GLY A 68 1.82 14.97 20.17
C GLY A 68 2.07 15.27 18.68
N HIS A 69 3.32 15.15 18.24
CA HIS A 69 3.72 15.32 16.85
C HIS A 69 3.28 14.13 16.01
N HIS A 70 1.96 13.91 15.92
CA HIS A 70 1.41 12.82 15.11
C HIS A 70 1.80 12.98 13.65
N GLY A 71 1.96 11.86 12.97
CA GLY A 71 2.32 11.81 11.56
C GLY A 71 1.33 10.95 10.77
N ARG A 72 1.65 10.77 9.49
CA ARG A 72 0.90 9.91 8.60
C ARG A 72 1.85 9.22 7.63
N THR A 73 1.60 7.93 7.35
CA THR A 73 2.31 7.23 6.29
C THR A 73 1.77 7.67 4.92
N HIS A 74 2.64 7.61 3.92
CA HIS A 74 2.29 7.86 2.53
C HIS A 74 2.54 6.59 1.71
N GLN A 75 1.72 6.37 0.66
CA GLN A 75 1.83 5.24 -0.26
C GLN A 75 1.60 3.86 0.38
N LEU A 76 0.97 3.82 1.57
CA LEU A 76 0.57 2.61 2.30
C LEU A 76 1.70 1.58 2.49
N PRO A 77 2.81 1.92 3.16
CA PRO A 77 3.80 0.93 3.55
C PRO A 77 3.15 -0.15 4.42
N ALA A 78 3.71 -1.36 4.40
CA ALA A 78 3.12 -2.50 5.10
C ALA A 78 3.12 -2.28 6.62
N ARG A 79 1.94 -2.25 7.23
CA ARG A 79 1.72 -2.14 8.67
C ARG A 79 1.32 -3.47 9.29
N GLY A 80 1.36 -3.56 10.62
CA GLY A 80 1.08 -4.82 11.32
C GLY A 80 2.16 -5.87 11.05
N VAL A 81 3.38 -5.43 10.88
CA VAL A 81 4.54 -6.28 10.66
C VAL A 81 5.18 -6.61 12.00
N THR A 82 5.67 -7.83 12.15
CA THR A 82 6.32 -8.31 13.36
C THR A 82 7.51 -7.43 13.76
N GLY A 83 7.46 -6.93 14.99
CA GLY A 83 8.51 -6.12 15.62
C GLY A 83 9.41 -6.93 16.55
N ALA A 84 10.25 -6.22 17.31
CA ALA A 84 11.23 -6.80 18.22
C ALA A 84 10.59 -7.62 19.36
N ARG A 85 9.34 -7.35 19.71
CA ARG A 85 8.58 -8.04 20.77
C ARG A 85 7.81 -9.25 20.30
N TRP A 86 7.89 -9.63 19.02
CA TRP A 86 7.16 -10.78 18.50
C TRP A 86 7.69 -12.10 19.08
N THR A 87 6.79 -12.86 19.69
CA THR A 87 7.13 -14.15 20.33
C THR A 87 6.88 -15.37 19.45
N GLY A 88 6.12 -15.18 18.35
CA GLY A 88 5.68 -16.30 17.50
C GLY A 88 4.42 -17.03 17.99
N GLU A 89 3.91 -16.69 19.18
CA GLU A 89 2.73 -17.35 19.75
C GLU A 89 1.41 -16.77 19.22
N VAL A 90 1.37 -15.45 19.00
CA VAL A 90 0.18 -14.74 18.51
C VAL A 90 0.37 -14.39 17.04
N GLN A 91 -0.55 -14.83 16.19
CA GLN A 91 -0.46 -14.69 14.74
C GLN A 91 -1.31 -13.53 14.18
N SER A 92 -1.91 -12.72 15.06
CA SER A 92 -2.79 -11.61 14.68
C SER A 92 -2.37 -10.34 15.41
N TRP A 93 -2.11 -9.27 14.66
CA TRP A 93 -1.84 -7.96 15.25
C TRP A 93 -3.03 -7.40 16.06
N ARG A 94 -4.25 -7.87 15.80
CA ARG A 94 -5.45 -7.45 16.55
C ARG A 94 -5.44 -7.97 17.98
N ASP A 95 -4.79 -9.11 18.20
CA ASP A 95 -4.76 -9.78 19.51
C ASP A 95 -3.53 -9.37 20.33
N ALA A 96 -2.46 -8.91 19.67
CA ALA A 96 -1.24 -8.45 20.31
C ALA A 96 -0.55 -7.34 19.47
N PRO A 97 -1.16 -6.14 19.37
CA PRO A 97 -0.65 -5.08 18.48
C PRO A 97 0.79 -4.67 18.80
N GLU A 98 1.20 -4.76 20.07
CA GLU A 98 2.56 -4.45 20.51
C GLU A 98 3.62 -5.39 19.93
N GLN A 99 3.26 -6.58 19.50
CA GLN A 99 4.16 -7.52 18.83
C GLN A 99 4.30 -7.24 17.32
N TYR A 100 3.42 -6.41 16.77
CA TYR A 100 3.33 -6.03 15.38
C TYR A 100 3.57 -4.52 15.17
N ALA A 101 4.47 -3.97 15.97
CA ALA A 101 4.75 -2.54 16.06
C ALA A 101 5.79 -2.06 15.04
N ALA A 102 6.07 -2.82 14.00
CA ALA A 102 6.94 -2.37 12.91
C ALA A 102 6.15 -1.93 11.68
N ILE A 103 6.70 -0.97 10.95
CA ILE A 103 6.29 -0.61 9.59
C ILE A 103 7.39 -1.08 8.64
N HIS A 104 7.03 -1.82 7.60
CA HIS A 104 7.95 -2.22 6.54
C HIS A 104 7.77 -1.28 5.36
N PHE A 105 8.79 -0.49 5.09
CA PHE A 105 8.87 0.43 3.96
C PHE A 105 9.56 -0.25 2.79
N HIS A 106 9.07 -0.01 1.59
CA HIS A 106 9.70 -0.45 0.36
C HIS A 106 9.96 0.78 -0.51
N ASP A 107 11.03 0.72 -1.30
CA ASP A 107 11.42 1.80 -2.20
C ASP A 107 10.47 1.94 -3.41
N ASP A 108 9.60 0.96 -3.60
CA ASP A 108 8.58 0.87 -4.65
C ASP A 108 7.13 0.83 -4.10
N ASP A 109 6.90 1.20 -2.84
CA ASP A 109 5.55 1.37 -2.29
C ASP A 109 4.79 2.44 -3.09
N LEU A 110 3.68 2.05 -3.71
CA LEU A 110 2.84 2.94 -4.50
C LEU A 110 1.38 2.54 -4.42
N ILE A 111 0.52 3.42 -3.89
CA ILE A 111 -0.94 3.24 -3.93
C ILE A 111 -1.61 4.19 -4.91
N ASP A 112 -1.09 5.40 -5.06
CA ASP A 112 -1.67 6.42 -5.91
C ASP A 112 -0.56 7.17 -6.65
N ALA A 113 -0.57 7.11 -7.96
CA ALA A 113 0.38 7.82 -8.81
C ALA A 113 0.06 9.32 -8.92
N HIS A 114 -1.10 9.77 -8.38
CA HIS A 114 -1.57 11.16 -8.41
C HIS A 114 -1.62 11.78 -9.82
N TRP A 115 -2.02 10.97 -10.80
CA TRP A 115 -2.19 11.48 -12.16
C TRP A 115 -3.41 12.39 -12.26
N ASP A 116 -3.29 13.44 -13.03
CA ASP A 116 -4.41 14.32 -13.33
C ASP A 116 -5.48 13.58 -14.15
N THR A 117 -6.73 14.01 -13.98
CA THR A 117 -7.85 13.42 -14.72
C THR A 117 -7.86 13.91 -16.17
N ASP A 118 -7.58 13.04 -17.14
CA ASP A 118 -7.59 13.38 -18.57
C ASP A 118 -9.00 13.64 -19.10
N PHE A 119 -9.98 12.83 -18.66
CA PHE A 119 -11.38 13.01 -19.08
C PHE A 119 -12.34 12.45 -18.04
N THR A 120 -13.55 12.96 -18.05
CA THR A 120 -14.65 12.50 -17.22
C THR A 120 -15.83 12.07 -18.09
N TYR A 121 -16.34 10.85 -17.83
CA TYR A 121 -17.55 10.36 -18.48
C TYR A 121 -18.66 10.18 -17.45
N ARG A 122 -19.76 10.94 -17.65
CA ARG A 122 -20.97 10.74 -16.86
C ARG A 122 -21.84 9.67 -17.51
N VAL A 123 -22.08 8.59 -16.79
CA VAL A 123 -22.95 7.53 -17.25
C VAL A 123 -24.38 8.06 -17.41
N PRO A 124 -25.01 7.98 -18.62
CA PRO A 124 -26.39 8.40 -18.83
C PRO A 124 -27.38 7.60 -17.97
N ASP A 125 -28.43 8.26 -17.50
CA ASP A 125 -29.43 7.64 -16.60
C ASP A 125 -30.24 6.53 -17.28
N ASP A 126 -30.34 6.56 -18.61
CA ASP A 126 -31.02 5.58 -19.44
C ASP A 126 -30.12 4.43 -19.94
N LEU A 127 -28.83 4.48 -19.62
CA LEU A 127 -27.90 3.43 -20.04
C LEU A 127 -28.22 2.12 -19.31
N SER A 128 -28.49 1.07 -20.07
CA SER A 128 -28.80 -0.26 -19.53
C SER A 128 -27.60 -0.83 -18.75
N SER A 129 -27.88 -1.71 -17.77
CA SER A 129 -26.79 -2.46 -17.10
C SER A 129 -26.07 -3.34 -18.11
N GLY A 130 -24.74 -3.41 -17.98
CA GLY A 130 -23.91 -4.15 -18.91
C GLY A 130 -22.42 -3.84 -18.77
N VAL A 131 -21.64 -4.43 -19.67
CA VAL A 131 -20.22 -4.18 -19.80
C VAL A 131 -20.01 -3.22 -20.97
N TYR A 132 -19.30 -2.14 -20.72
CA TYR A 132 -19.02 -1.07 -21.67
C TYR A 132 -17.53 -0.80 -21.74
N ALA A 133 -17.10 -0.13 -22.79
CA ALA A 133 -15.72 0.34 -22.91
C ALA A 133 -15.66 1.74 -23.50
N ALA A 134 -14.87 2.62 -22.88
CA ALA A 134 -14.43 3.84 -23.52
C ALA A 134 -13.31 3.49 -24.49
N ARG A 135 -13.50 3.78 -25.77
CA ARG A 135 -12.49 3.53 -26.79
C ARG A 135 -11.63 4.75 -26.97
N LEU A 136 -10.39 4.67 -26.56
CA LEU A 136 -9.39 5.72 -26.74
C LEU A 136 -8.72 5.55 -28.10
N ARG A 137 -8.56 6.64 -28.85
CA ARG A 137 -7.89 6.67 -30.17
C ARG A 137 -6.86 7.78 -30.20
N GLN A 138 -5.65 7.46 -30.55
CA GLN A 138 -4.58 8.43 -30.78
C GLN A 138 -4.25 8.44 -32.28
N GLY A 139 -4.96 9.23 -33.07
CA GLY A 139 -4.62 9.56 -34.47
C GLY A 139 -4.46 8.41 -35.49
N ASP A 140 -4.05 7.25 -35.07
CA ASP A 140 -3.82 6.06 -35.90
C ASP A 140 -5.00 5.07 -35.76
N PRO A 141 -5.57 4.57 -36.89
CA PRO A 141 -6.64 3.59 -36.87
C PRO A 141 -6.26 2.25 -36.24
N LEU A 142 -4.98 1.93 -36.08
CA LEU A 142 -4.50 0.66 -35.52
C LEU A 142 -4.25 0.74 -33.99
N GLY A 143 -4.18 1.93 -33.41
CA GLY A 143 -3.95 2.13 -31.98
C GLY A 143 -5.23 2.51 -31.23
N ALA A 144 -6.09 1.57 -30.89
CA ALA A 144 -7.23 1.84 -30.02
C ALA A 144 -7.11 1.06 -28.73
N GLU A 145 -7.06 1.77 -27.61
CA GLU A 145 -7.17 1.18 -26.28
C GLU A 145 -8.62 1.23 -25.76
N HIS A 146 -8.94 0.32 -24.86
CA HIS A 146 -10.29 0.20 -24.31
C HIS A 146 -10.25 0.22 -22.78
N VAL A 147 -10.82 1.28 -22.18
CA VAL A 147 -11.04 1.34 -20.73
C VAL A 147 -12.40 0.71 -20.43
N VAL A 148 -12.40 -0.50 -19.91
CA VAL A 148 -13.62 -1.27 -19.61
C VAL A 148 -14.23 -0.79 -18.30
N PHE A 149 -15.58 -0.61 -18.30
CA PHE A 149 -16.33 -0.32 -17.08
C PHE A 149 -17.65 -1.06 -17.04
N PHE A 150 -18.20 -1.20 -15.83
CA PHE A 150 -19.43 -1.95 -15.59
C PHE A 150 -20.54 -1.02 -15.12
N VAL A 151 -21.66 -1.02 -15.83
CA VAL A 151 -22.87 -0.33 -15.40
C VAL A 151 -23.77 -1.31 -14.67
N ARG A 152 -24.00 -1.03 -13.40
CA ARG A 152 -24.90 -1.84 -12.55
C ARG A 152 -26.34 -1.34 -12.67
N PRO A 153 -27.34 -2.21 -12.53
CA PRO A 153 -28.72 -1.75 -12.43
C PRO A 153 -28.91 -0.85 -11.21
N PRO A 154 -29.80 0.15 -11.28
CA PRO A 154 -30.14 0.99 -10.13
C PRO A 154 -30.59 0.13 -8.93
N ARG A 155 -30.23 0.53 -7.72
CA ARG A 155 -30.61 -0.23 -6.50
C ARG A 155 -32.11 -0.50 -6.38
N GLN A 156 -32.95 0.43 -6.86
CA GLN A 156 -34.41 0.29 -6.86
C GLN A 156 -34.94 -0.69 -7.91
N SER A 157 -34.16 -1.05 -8.93
CA SER A 157 -34.62 -1.97 -9.99
C SER A 157 -34.72 -3.42 -9.52
N VAL A 158 -34.12 -3.79 -8.40
CA VAL A 158 -34.28 -5.09 -7.74
C VAL A 158 -35.74 -5.33 -7.33
N TYR A 159 -36.49 -4.27 -7.05
CA TYR A 159 -37.90 -4.31 -6.65
C TYR A 159 -38.86 -4.01 -7.80
N THR A 160 -38.37 -3.52 -8.91
CA THR A 160 -39.16 -3.27 -10.12
C THR A 160 -38.71 -4.23 -11.20
N LYS A 161 -39.58 -5.00 -11.83
CA LYS A 161 -39.34 -6.04 -12.87
C LYS A 161 -38.41 -5.63 -14.04
N ARG A 162 -37.50 -4.67 -13.85
CA ARG A 162 -36.51 -4.17 -14.81
C ARG A 162 -35.11 -4.81 -14.66
N ALA A 163 -34.91 -5.70 -13.69
CA ALA A 163 -33.65 -6.42 -13.57
C ALA A 163 -33.58 -7.52 -14.64
N ALA A 164 -32.41 -7.72 -15.23
CA ALA A 164 -32.17 -8.83 -16.12
C ALA A 164 -32.35 -10.17 -15.37
N PRO A 165 -32.91 -11.23 -16.05
CA PRO A 165 -33.13 -12.54 -15.42
C PRO A 165 -31.80 -13.27 -15.10
N VAL A 166 -30.69 -12.81 -15.66
CA VAL A 166 -29.35 -13.38 -15.46
C VAL A 166 -28.40 -12.28 -14.94
N ALA A 167 -27.67 -12.59 -13.87
CA ALA A 167 -26.64 -11.72 -13.35
C ALA A 167 -25.26 -12.24 -13.75
N PHE A 168 -24.39 -11.32 -14.17
CA PHE A 168 -22.97 -11.58 -14.36
C PHE A 168 -22.17 -11.01 -13.19
N LEU A 169 -21.45 -11.87 -12.49
CA LEU A 169 -20.50 -11.46 -11.45
C LEU A 169 -19.13 -11.26 -12.08
N ALA A 170 -18.75 -10.01 -12.32
CA ALA A 170 -17.44 -9.68 -12.86
C ALA A 170 -16.34 -9.93 -11.79
N PRO A 171 -15.28 -10.69 -12.10
CA PRO A 171 -14.19 -10.97 -11.15
C PRO A 171 -13.23 -9.79 -11.04
N THR A 172 -13.72 -8.60 -10.65
CA THR A 172 -12.96 -7.35 -10.63
C THR A 172 -11.78 -7.40 -9.65
N ALA A 173 -11.88 -8.16 -8.57
CA ALA A 173 -10.75 -8.38 -7.66
C ALA A 173 -9.59 -9.09 -8.36
N SER A 174 -9.87 -10.06 -9.23
CA SER A 174 -8.84 -10.72 -10.04
C SER A 174 -8.21 -9.75 -11.05
N TYR A 175 -9.01 -8.90 -11.67
CA TYR A 175 -8.49 -7.89 -12.60
C TYR A 175 -7.51 -6.94 -11.92
N LEU A 176 -7.86 -6.45 -10.72
CA LEU A 176 -6.99 -5.60 -9.92
C LEU A 176 -5.72 -6.34 -9.47
N ALA A 177 -5.84 -7.61 -9.08
CA ALA A 177 -4.71 -8.40 -8.64
C ALA A 177 -3.66 -8.62 -9.74
N TYR A 178 -4.12 -8.77 -10.99
CA TYR A 178 -3.25 -8.96 -12.15
C TYR A 178 -2.85 -7.65 -12.86
N ALA A 179 -3.41 -6.52 -12.47
CA ALA A 179 -3.02 -5.25 -13.08
C ALA A 179 -1.50 -5.03 -12.91
N ASN A 180 -0.84 -4.60 -14.00
CA ASN A 180 0.61 -4.33 -14.03
C ASN A 180 1.51 -5.53 -13.66
N TYR A 181 1.07 -6.74 -13.89
CA TYR A 181 1.80 -7.96 -13.53
C TYR A 181 3.17 -8.07 -14.21
N ARG A 182 4.24 -8.08 -13.41
CA ARG A 182 5.65 -8.03 -13.84
C ARG A 182 6.47 -9.26 -13.50
N LEU A 183 5.88 -10.28 -12.90
CA LEU A 183 6.63 -11.44 -12.39
C LEU A 183 7.54 -12.09 -13.46
N ARG A 184 7.14 -12.02 -14.73
CA ARG A 184 7.93 -12.51 -15.87
C ARG A 184 9.18 -11.68 -16.19
N LEU A 185 9.20 -10.41 -15.72
CA LEU A 185 10.28 -9.46 -16.01
C LEU A 185 11.40 -9.53 -14.97
N ARG A 186 11.20 -10.25 -13.87
CA ARG A 186 12.23 -10.48 -12.86
C ARG A 186 12.85 -11.85 -13.05
N PRO A 187 14.19 -11.98 -13.06
CA PRO A 187 14.85 -13.28 -13.08
C PRO A 187 14.38 -14.09 -11.87
N ASN A 188 13.67 -15.19 -12.12
CA ASN A 188 13.18 -16.07 -11.06
C ASN A 188 13.52 -17.50 -11.48
N PRO A 189 14.23 -18.30 -10.65
CA PRO A 189 14.64 -19.65 -11.00
C PRO A 189 13.46 -20.59 -11.30
N VAL A 190 12.26 -20.25 -10.82
CA VAL A 190 11.04 -21.07 -11.03
C VAL A 190 10.21 -20.55 -12.21
N LEU A 191 10.18 -19.23 -12.45
CA LEU A 191 9.21 -18.58 -13.34
C LEU A 191 9.81 -18.07 -14.66
N GLY A 192 11.12 -18.01 -14.81
CA GLY A 192 11.78 -17.69 -16.08
C GLY A 192 12.93 -16.71 -16.03
N SER A 193 13.46 -16.41 -17.21
CA SER A 193 14.70 -15.63 -17.44
C SER A 193 14.60 -14.14 -17.11
N GLY A 194 13.43 -13.61 -16.86
CA GLY A 194 13.22 -12.17 -16.71
C GLY A 194 13.19 -11.39 -18.03
N GLU A 195 13.15 -12.09 -19.17
CA GLU A 195 13.13 -11.46 -20.48
C GLU A 195 11.71 -11.09 -20.94
N PRO A 196 11.49 -9.86 -21.44
CA PRO A 196 10.22 -9.47 -22.03
C PRO A 196 9.83 -10.38 -23.20
N LYS A 197 8.57 -10.83 -23.22
CA LYS A 197 8.01 -11.68 -24.28
C LYS A 197 7.01 -10.95 -25.17
N SER A 198 6.60 -9.75 -24.77
CA SER A 198 5.62 -8.93 -25.48
C SER A 198 5.99 -7.45 -25.41
N VAL A 199 5.33 -6.64 -26.24
CA VAL A 199 5.47 -5.17 -26.20
C VAL A 199 5.00 -4.63 -24.85
N ASN A 200 3.95 -5.23 -24.28
CA ASN A 200 3.45 -4.84 -22.96
C ASN A 200 4.48 -5.11 -21.85
N ASP A 201 5.22 -6.21 -21.95
CA ASP A 201 6.30 -6.51 -20.99
C ASP A 201 7.41 -5.45 -21.05
N VAL A 202 7.79 -5.04 -22.28
CA VAL A 202 8.78 -3.97 -22.47
C VAL A 202 8.26 -2.67 -21.87
N TYR A 203 7.00 -2.31 -22.14
CA TYR A 203 6.37 -1.13 -21.61
C TYR A 203 6.35 -1.12 -20.08
N LEU A 204 5.88 -2.20 -19.44
CA LEU A 204 5.86 -2.32 -17.98
C LEU A 204 7.26 -2.26 -17.35
N ARG A 205 8.28 -2.80 -18.03
CA ARG A 205 9.67 -2.70 -17.58
C ARG A 205 10.17 -1.26 -17.57
N ASP A 206 9.85 -0.52 -18.60
CA ASP A 206 10.33 0.84 -18.81
C ASP A 206 9.51 1.89 -18.03
N HIS A 207 8.36 1.47 -17.46
CA HIS A 207 7.41 2.32 -16.72
C HIS A 207 7.15 1.80 -15.28
N PRO A 208 8.16 1.90 -14.37
CA PRO A 208 8.00 1.48 -12.97
C PRO A 208 6.96 2.32 -12.22
N GLU A 209 6.69 3.54 -12.66
CA GLU A 209 5.68 4.45 -12.09
C GLU A 209 4.24 3.91 -12.16
N LEU A 210 3.98 2.89 -12.96
CA LEU A 210 2.69 2.21 -13.02
C LEU A 210 2.40 1.32 -11.79
N GLY A 211 3.36 1.18 -10.87
CA GLY A 211 3.23 0.29 -9.73
C GLY A 211 3.30 -1.18 -10.09
N SER A 212 3.16 -2.04 -9.10
CA SER A 212 3.28 -3.50 -9.22
C SER A 212 1.93 -4.18 -9.02
N SER A 213 1.78 -5.40 -9.53
CA SER A 213 0.58 -6.21 -9.27
C SER A 213 0.63 -6.86 -7.88
N LEU A 214 -0.53 -7.36 -7.39
CA LEU A 214 -0.57 -8.13 -6.15
C LEU A 214 0.11 -9.51 -6.24
N TYR A 215 0.54 -9.92 -7.43
CA TYR A 215 1.33 -11.14 -7.66
C TYR A 215 2.81 -10.86 -7.82
N ASP A 216 3.21 -9.60 -7.80
CA ASP A 216 4.61 -9.20 -7.82
C ASP A 216 5.19 -9.16 -6.39
N THR A 217 6.48 -8.99 -6.31
CA THR A 217 7.21 -8.77 -5.07
C THR A 217 7.93 -7.42 -5.12
N HIS A 218 8.14 -6.84 -3.97
CA HIS A 218 9.05 -5.73 -3.79
C HIS A 218 10.51 -6.12 -4.08
N SER A 219 11.43 -5.18 -4.07
CA SER A 219 12.85 -5.42 -4.35
C SER A 219 13.51 -6.36 -3.33
N ASP A 220 12.97 -6.43 -2.11
CA ASP A 220 13.40 -7.33 -1.03
C ASP A 220 12.71 -8.71 -1.04
N TRP A 221 11.90 -9.01 -2.06
CA TRP A 221 11.12 -10.23 -2.24
C TRP A 221 9.89 -10.37 -1.34
N SER A 222 9.56 -9.40 -0.53
CA SER A 222 8.25 -9.38 0.16
C SER A 222 7.11 -9.17 -0.84
N GLY A 223 5.91 -9.68 -0.51
CA GLY A 223 4.76 -9.60 -1.40
C GLY A 223 4.15 -8.20 -1.45
N VAL A 224 3.73 -7.76 -2.63
CA VAL A 224 2.94 -6.53 -2.81
C VAL A 224 1.55 -6.73 -2.21
N HIS A 225 1.13 -5.81 -1.34
CA HIS A 225 -0.13 -5.92 -0.59
C HIS A 225 -1.25 -5.01 -1.11
N VAL A 226 -0.92 -4.03 -1.92
CA VAL A 226 -1.87 -3.04 -2.45
C VAL A 226 -1.78 -2.92 -3.96
N SER A 227 -2.93 -2.75 -4.60
CA SER A 227 -3.01 -2.45 -6.02
C SER A 227 -2.95 -0.94 -6.22
N SER A 228 -1.99 -0.48 -7.02
CA SER A 228 -1.85 0.94 -7.33
C SER A 228 -3.00 1.45 -8.17
N ARG A 229 -3.33 2.72 -8.02
CA ARG A 229 -4.27 3.47 -8.85
C ARG A 229 -3.58 4.69 -9.47
N HIS A 230 -4.10 5.11 -10.57
CA HIS A 230 -3.58 6.21 -11.38
C HIS A 230 -4.66 7.23 -11.64
#